data_9dfd2aea446c6a839ed92e2531647fb1
#
_entry.id   9dfd2aea446c6a839ed92e2531647fb1
#
_cell.length_a   1.000
_cell.length_b   1.000
_cell.length_c   1.000
_cell.angle_alpha   90.00
_cell.angle_beta   90.00
_cell.angle_gamma   90.00
#
_symmetry.space_group_name_H-M   'P 1'
#
loop_
_entity.id
_entity.type
_entity.pdbx_description
1 polymer ?
#
loop_
_entity_poly.entity_id
_entity_poly.type
_entity_poly.pdbx_seq_one_letter_code
_entity_poly.pdbx_strand_id
1 'polypeptide(L)'
;EIERNYLMNVSEFCVTTGERQLFMDDLGVQAIDDLARSMHSPAKKGAVLRADWTVEDDATPQIRSAPQYDAEAKLYKLWVRGRRESADGLHWQRVMPDANTDHGEVVYDGDDPDPSRRFKAFYPNRRHVSADGINWTQLPGDPVESQDEHNFSFDRRDRLFISTVKQSGPHGRSVFLSTSEDFANWTTPELIFSTDEKDQELG
;
A
#
# COMPACT_ATOMS: atom_id res chain seq x y z
N GLU A 1 36.88 15.93 12.25
CA GLU A 1 35.98 15.67 13.41
C GLU A 1 34.95 16.79 13.41
N ILE A 2 33.75 16.50 12.89
CA ILE A 2 32.57 17.37 13.04
C ILE A 2 31.59 16.56 13.85
N GLU A 3 31.62 16.76 15.17
CA GLU A 3 30.53 16.32 16.05
C GLU A 3 29.28 17.10 15.66
N ARG A 4 28.38 16.45 14.94
CA ARG A 4 27.01 16.94 14.81
C ARG A 4 26.22 16.52 16.04
N ASN A 5 26.25 17.36 17.07
CA ASN A 5 25.32 17.29 18.17
C ASN A 5 23.90 17.65 17.67
N TYR A 6 23.19 16.66 17.13
CA TYR A 6 21.74 16.74 17.06
C TYR A 6 21.18 16.48 18.46
N LEU A 7 21.07 17.52 19.26
CA LEU A 7 20.17 17.50 20.40
C LEU A 7 18.75 17.49 19.85
N MET A 8 18.25 16.30 19.49
CA MET A 8 16.81 16.11 19.43
C MET A 8 16.30 16.31 20.86
N ASN A 9 15.38 17.26 21.03
CA ASN A 9 14.51 17.28 22.20
C ASN A 9 13.74 15.95 22.18
N VAL A 10 14.25 14.96 22.86
CA VAL A 10 13.59 13.68 23.00
C VAL A 10 12.41 13.95 23.94
N SER A 11 11.26 14.25 23.35
CA SER A 11 9.99 14.12 24.05
C SER A 11 9.95 12.69 24.59
N GLU A 12 9.55 12.54 25.85
CA GLU A 12 9.45 11.26 26.53
C GLU A 12 8.80 10.22 25.61
N PHE A 13 9.53 9.12 25.31
CA PHE A 13 9.01 8.06 24.44
C PHE A 13 7.93 7.30 25.20
N CYS A 14 6.71 7.44 24.77
CA CYS A 14 5.55 6.81 25.39
C CYS A 14 5.20 5.51 24.68
N VAL A 15 5.23 4.41 25.41
CA VAL A 15 4.77 3.11 24.91
C VAL A 15 3.28 2.97 25.20
N THR A 16 2.47 2.96 24.17
CA THR A 16 1.02 2.79 24.29
C THR A 16 0.69 1.31 24.56
N THR A 17 -0.17 1.06 25.54
CA THR A 17 -0.61 -0.30 25.87
C THR A 17 -1.33 -0.93 24.68
N GLY A 18 -0.92 -2.16 24.32
CA GLY A 18 -1.49 -2.91 23.21
C GLY A 18 -0.88 -2.61 21.83
N GLU A 19 0.01 -1.64 21.72
CA GLU A 19 0.76 -1.40 20.50
C GLU A 19 1.98 -2.30 20.38
N ARG A 20 2.24 -2.79 19.17
CA ARG A 20 3.45 -3.55 18.87
C ARG A 20 4.62 -2.59 18.72
N GLN A 21 5.68 -2.82 19.49
CA GLN A 21 6.93 -2.09 19.32
C GLN A 21 7.87 -2.90 18.42
N LEU A 22 8.35 -2.26 17.37
CA LEU A 22 9.34 -2.85 16.46
C LEU A 22 10.69 -2.24 16.79
N PHE A 23 11.56 -2.96 17.48
CA PHE A 23 12.90 -2.50 17.86
C PHE A 23 13.84 -2.40 16.65
N MET A 24 13.47 -1.58 15.66
CA MET A 24 14.23 -1.38 14.42
C MET A 24 15.42 -0.45 14.60
N ASP A 25 15.31 0.48 15.55
CA ASP A 25 16.33 1.45 15.94
C ASP A 25 16.41 1.56 17.47
N ASP A 26 17.10 2.56 17.98
CA ASP A 26 17.27 2.80 19.41
C ASP A 26 16.21 3.76 19.98
N LEU A 27 15.25 4.20 19.18
CA LEU A 27 14.15 5.02 19.66
C LEU A 27 13.30 4.23 20.67
N GLY A 28 13.14 4.78 21.86
CA GLY A 28 12.45 4.10 22.96
C GLY A 28 13.26 3.01 23.67
N VAL A 29 14.55 2.89 23.40
CA VAL A 29 15.46 1.99 24.11
C VAL A 29 16.39 2.81 25.00
N GLN A 30 16.21 2.73 26.31
CA GLN A 30 17.05 3.44 27.25
C GLN A 30 18.40 2.74 27.53
N ALA A 31 18.37 1.42 27.60
CA ALA A 31 19.57 0.60 27.82
C ALA A 31 19.31 -0.82 27.29
N ILE A 32 20.38 -1.48 26.85
CA ILE A 32 20.38 -2.90 26.50
C ILE A 32 21.41 -3.56 27.39
N ASP A 33 20.98 -4.53 28.21
CA ASP A 33 21.84 -5.31 29.08
C ASP A 33 21.60 -6.80 28.82
N ASP A 34 22.67 -7.53 28.53
CA ASP A 34 22.67 -8.96 28.21
C ASP A 34 21.69 -9.39 27.08
N LEU A 35 21.31 -8.47 26.20
CA LEU A 35 20.45 -8.70 25.03
C LEU A 35 21.15 -8.29 23.75
N ALA A 36 20.85 -8.97 22.68
CA ALA A 36 21.27 -8.60 21.33
C ALA A 36 20.06 -8.40 20.41
N ARG A 37 20.05 -7.30 19.68
CA ARG A 37 19.08 -7.06 18.64
C ARG A 37 19.55 -7.76 17.36
N SER A 38 18.70 -8.64 16.81
CA SER A 38 18.99 -9.31 15.55
C SER A 38 17.81 -9.19 14.60
N MET A 39 18.10 -8.92 13.33
CA MET A 39 17.10 -8.95 12.28
C MET A 39 16.95 -10.38 11.77
N HIS A 40 15.74 -10.91 11.85
CA HIS A 40 15.46 -12.23 11.32
C HIS A 40 15.24 -12.17 9.80
N SER A 41 15.90 -13.06 9.08
CA SER A 41 15.65 -13.23 7.65
C SER A 41 14.30 -13.91 7.42
N PRO A 42 13.46 -13.40 6.50
CA PRO A 42 12.20 -14.06 6.18
C PRO A 42 12.46 -15.41 5.49
N ALA A 43 11.60 -16.38 5.77
CA ALA A 43 11.63 -17.66 5.05
C ALA A 43 11.10 -17.43 3.62
N LYS A 44 11.98 -17.60 2.63
CA LYS A 44 11.61 -17.47 1.21
C LYS A 44 10.75 -18.68 0.79
N LYS A 45 9.55 -18.43 0.30
CA LYS A 45 8.61 -19.46 -0.18
C LYS A 45 8.66 -19.68 -1.69
N GLY A 46 9.49 -18.91 -2.39
CA GLY A 46 9.56 -18.95 -3.84
C GLY A 46 8.45 -18.11 -4.50
N ALA A 47 8.21 -18.36 -5.79
CA ALA A 47 7.15 -17.70 -6.53
C ALA A 47 5.79 -18.34 -6.20
N VAL A 48 4.92 -17.58 -5.55
CA VAL A 48 3.55 -18.01 -5.17
C VAL A 48 2.54 -17.79 -6.30
N LEU A 49 2.87 -16.93 -7.26
CA LEU A 49 2.13 -16.71 -8.49
C LEU A 49 3.09 -16.82 -9.68
N ARG A 50 2.65 -17.48 -10.73
CA ARG A 50 3.34 -17.56 -12.01
C ARG A 50 2.35 -17.26 -13.12
N ALA A 51 2.85 -16.69 -14.22
CA ALA A 51 2.08 -16.56 -15.45
C ALA A 51 1.69 -17.96 -15.96
N ASP A 52 0.45 -18.12 -16.37
CA ASP A 52 0.01 -19.30 -17.10
C ASP A 52 0.04 -18.99 -18.61
N TRP A 53 1.16 -19.33 -19.24
CA TRP A 53 1.37 -19.07 -20.66
C TRP A 53 0.46 -19.91 -21.58
N THR A 54 -0.36 -20.79 -21.02
CA THR A 54 -1.39 -21.51 -21.77
C THR A 54 -2.68 -20.71 -21.92
N VAL A 55 -2.81 -19.62 -21.14
CA VAL A 55 -3.92 -18.68 -21.19
C VAL A 55 -3.44 -17.42 -21.93
N GLU A 56 -4.08 -17.06 -23.02
CA GLU A 56 -3.67 -15.99 -23.95
C GLU A 56 -3.44 -14.64 -23.24
N ASP A 57 -4.21 -14.35 -22.20
CA ASP A 57 -4.13 -13.08 -21.44
C ASP A 57 -3.38 -13.20 -20.10
N ASP A 58 -2.78 -14.34 -19.76
CA ASP A 58 -2.04 -14.47 -18.50
C ASP A 58 -0.56 -14.07 -18.67
N ALA A 59 -0.35 -12.83 -19.05
CA ALA A 59 0.98 -12.22 -19.09
C ALA A 59 1.63 -12.21 -17.68
N THR A 60 2.90 -11.84 -17.62
CA THR A 60 3.66 -11.74 -16.37
C THR A 60 2.86 -10.98 -15.30
N PRO A 61 2.60 -11.57 -14.13
CA PRO A 61 1.86 -10.92 -13.07
C PRO A 61 2.56 -9.64 -12.60
N GLN A 62 1.87 -8.52 -12.65
CA GLN A 62 2.34 -7.26 -12.11
C GLN A 62 1.45 -6.90 -10.92
N ILE A 63 2.01 -6.96 -9.72
CA ILE A 63 1.29 -6.71 -8.48
C ILE A 63 1.49 -5.25 -8.08
N ARG A 64 0.40 -4.51 -7.91
CA ARG A 64 0.41 -3.08 -7.55
C ARG A 64 -0.14 -2.81 -6.15
N SER A 65 -0.78 -3.79 -5.51
CA SER A 65 -1.24 -3.68 -4.12
C SER A 65 -1.00 -4.97 -3.35
N ALA A 66 -0.92 -4.85 -2.02
CA ALA A 66 -0.82 -6.01 -1.15
C ALA A 66 -2.10 -6.86 -1.20
N PRO A 67 -2.01 -8.18 -0.99
CA PRO A 67 -3.19 -9.00 -0.80
C PRO A 67 -4.05 -8.47 0.34
N GLN A 68 -5.36 -8.42 0.13
CA GLN A 68 -6.32 -7.97 1.13
C GLN A 68 -6.93 -9.18 1.84
N TYR A 69 -6.93 -9.17 3.18
CA TYR A 69 -7.60 -10.20 3.95
C TYR A 69 -9.04 -9.82 4.22
N ASP A 70 -9.97 -10.59 3.69
CA ASP A 70 -11.39 -10.50 3.96
C ASP A 70 -11.71 -11.38 5.17
N ALA A 71 -11.97 -10.75 6.31
CA ALA A 71 -12.20 -11.46 7.58
C ALA A 71 -13.54 -12.23 7.60
N GLU A 72 -14.53 -11.77 6.85
CA GLU A 72 -15.83 -12.46 6.73
C GLU A 72 -15.70 -13.74 5.89
N ALA A 73 -15.06 -13.64 4.74
CA ALA A 73 -14.78 -14.79 3.88
C ALA A 73 -13.62 -15.67 4.39
N LYS A 74 -12.78 -15.17 5.29
CA LYS A 74 -11.53 -15.79 5.78
C LYS A 74 -10.56 -16.14 4.65
N LEU A 75 -10.47 -15.26 3.66
CA LEU A 75 -9.66 -15.44 2.47
C LEU A 75 -8.80 -14.19 2.21
N TYR A 76 -7.60 -14.43 1.71
CA TYR A 76 -6.82 -13.41 1.05
C TYR A 76 -7.34 -13.22 -0.37
N LYS A 77 -7.48 -11.98 -0.79
CA LYS A 77 -7.90 -11.56 -2.14
C LYS A 77 -6.82 -10.72 -2.77
N LEU A 78 -6.52 -10.95 -4.03
CA LEU A 78 -5.50 -10.25 -4.80
C LEU A 78 -6.03 -9.97 -6.22
N TRP A 79 -5.85 -8.75 -6.66
CA TRP A 79 -6.20 -8.30 -8.01
C TRP A 79 -4.94 -8.23 -8.85
N VAL A 80 -4.74 -9.23 -9.64
CA VAL A 80 -3.64 -9.34 -10.60
C VAL A 80 -4.10 -10.23 -11.75
N ARG A 81 -4.28 -9.65 -12.92
CA ARG A 81 -4.87 -10.36 -14.06
C ARG A 81 -6.14 -11.12 -13.67
N GLY A 82 -7.15 -10.36 -13.27
CA GLY A 82 -8.36 -10.88 -12.63
C GLY A 82 -8.22 -11.03 -11.12
N ARG A 83 -9.27 -11.53 -10.46
CA ARG A 83 -9.26 -11.77 -9.02
C ARG A 83 -8.75 -13.17 -8.69
N ARG A 84 -7.86 -13.22 -7.71
CA ARG A 84 -7.33 -14.47 -7.13
C ARG A 84 -7.66 -14.52 -5.66
N GLU A 85 -7.83 -15.73 -5.14
CA GLU A 85 -8.11 -16.00 -3.74
C GLU A 85 -7.17 -17.05 -3.17
N SER A 86 -6.89 -16.94 -1.87
CA SER A 86 -6.04 -17.88 -1.14
C SER A 86 -6.44 -17.95 0.32
N ALA A 87 -6.43 -19.16 0.90
CA ALA A 87 -6.66 -19.37 2.33
C ALA A 87 -5.40 -19.13 3.18
N ASP A 88 -4.21 -19.22 2.59
CA ASP A 88 -2.93 -19.18 3.29
C ASP A 88 -1.93 -18.14 2.78
N GLY A 89 -2.29 -17.41 1.71
CA GLY A 89 -1.41 -16.44 1.04
C GLY A 89 -0.30 -17.08 0.19
N LEU A 90 -0.23 -18.39 0.10
CA LEU A 90 0.78 -19.13 -0.65
C LEU A 90 0.20 -19.85 -1.87
N HIS A 91 -0.99 -20.41 -1.74
CA HIS A 91 -1.68 -21.16 -2.79
C HIS A 91 -2.85 -20.32 -3.31
N TRP A 92 -2.71 -19.82 -4.52
CA TRP A 92 -3.65 -18.89 -5.13
C TRP A 92 -4.46 -19.55 -6.22
N GLN A 93 -5.77 -19.31 -6.20
CA GLN A 93 -6.69 -19.75 -7.24
C GLN A 93 -7.24 -18.54 -7.96
N ARG A 94 -7.30 -18.58 -9.29
CA ARG A 94 -7.97 -17.59 -10.11
C ARG A 94 -9.47 -17.85 -10.06
N VAL A 95 -10.23 -16.92 -9.51
CA VAL A 95 -11.69 -17.04 -9.35
C VAL A 95 -12.46 -16.24 -10.38
N MET A 96 -11.81 -15.27 -11.01
CA MET A 96 -12.37 -14.53 -12.14
C MET A 96 -11.31 -14.25 -13.18
N PRO A 97 -11.64 -14.46 -14.46
CA PRO A 97 -10.80 -14.04 -15.57
C PRO A 97 -10.77 -12.51 -15.69
N ASP A 98 -9.80 -12.02 -16.44
CA ASP A 98 -9.47 -10.62 -16.63
C ASP A 98 -10.42 -9.88 -17.58
N ALA A 99 -11.70 -9.93 -17.36
CA ALA A 99 -12.61 -9.11 -18.15
C ALA A 99 -13.03 -7.87 -17.33
N ASN A 100 -12.38 -6.74 -17.53
CA ASN A 100 -12.71 -5.42 -16.98
C ASN A 100 -12.41 -5.20 -15.47
N THR A 101 -11.52 -5.95 -14.86
CA THR A 101 -11.25 -5.84 -13.40
C THR A 101 -9.78 -5.63 -13.05
N ASP A 102 -9.00 -5.07 -13.95
CA ASP A 102 -7.61 -4.71 -13.63
C ASP A 102 -7.55 -3.43 -12.76
N HIS A 103 -8.31 -3.49 -11.68
CA HIS A 103 -8.20 -2.55 -10.58
C HIS A 103 -6.98 -2.99 -9.77
N GLY A 104 -5.79 -2.66 -10.28
CA GLY A 104 -4.53 -3.16 -9.71
C GLY A 104 -4.26 -2.71 -8.29
N GLU A 105 -4.96 -1.69 -7.80
CA GLU A 105 -4.75 -1.07 -6.49
C GLU A 105 -6.04 -1.11 -5.69
N VAL A 106 -6.18 -2.16 -4.89
CA VAL A 106 -7.40 -2.42 -4.12
C VAL A 106 -7.09 -2.50 -2.63
N VAL A 107 -7.91 -1.84 -1.82
CA VAL A 107 -7.94 -2.02 -0.37
C VAL A 107 -9.30 -2.53 0.08
N TYR A 108 -9.29 -3.29 1.17
CA TYR A 108 -10.50 -3.78 1.85
C TYR A 108 -10.71 -3.04 3.17
N ASP A 109 -11.83 -2.35 3.27
CA ASP A 109 -12.33 -1.69 4.47
C ASP A 109 -13.60 -2.41 4.93
N GLY A 110 -13.43 -3.45 5.74
CA GLY A 110 -14.55 -4.25 6.25
C GLY A 110 -15.46 -3.50 7.21
N ASP A 111 -14.97 -2.37 7.75
CA ASP A 111 -15.69 -1.54 8.72
C ASP A 111 -16.38 -0.33 8.06
N ASP A 112 -16.39 -0.23 6.73
CA ASP A 112 -17.16 0.81 6.03
C ASP A 112 -18.65 0.65 6.40
N PRO A 113 -19.31 1.72 6.88
CA PRO A 113 -20.71 1.68 7.26
C PRO A 113 -21.65 1.30 6.10
N ASP A 114 -21.22 1.52 4.86
CA ASP A 114 -21.93 1.06 3.67
C ASP A 114 -21.29 -0.22 3.12
N PRO A 115 -21.95 -1.39 3.26
CA PRO A 115 -21.41 -2.66 2.78
C PRO A 115 -21.12 -2.68 1.27
N SER A 116 -21.78 -1.83 0.49
CA SER A 116 -21.53 -1.72 -0.96
C SER A 116 -20.17 -1.08 -1.30
N ARG A 117 -19.47 -0.53 -0.31
CA ARG A 117 -18.21 0.20 -0.46
C ARG A 117 -17.01 -0.47 0.21
N ARG A 118 -17.15 -1.69 0.70
CA ARG A 118 -16.08 -2.41 1.43
C ARG A 118 -14.77 -2.54 0.66
N PHE A 119 -14.83 -2.72 -0.65
CA PHE A 119 -13.65 -2.69 -1.51
C PHE A 119 -13.54 -1.33 -2.19
N LYS A 120 -12.35 -0.78 -2.18
CA LYS A 120 -12.04 0.51 -2.78
C LYS A 120 -10.84 0.36 -3.70
N ALA A 121 -10.91 0.98 -4.87
CA ALA A 121 -9.86 0.88 -5.87
C ALA A 121 -9.66 2.18 -6.65
N PHE A 122 -8.44 2.35 -7.15
CA PHE A 122 -8.15 3.30 -8.22
C PHE A 122 -7.99 2.57 -9.56
N TYR A 123 -8.62 3.14 -10.62
CA TYR A 123 -8.45 2.66 -12.00
C TYR A 123 -8.88 3.70 -13.06
N PRO A 124 -8.03 4.08 -13.98
CA PRO A 124 -6.65 4.53 -13.73
C PRO A 124 -6.71 5.77 -12.89
N ASN A 125 -6.53 6.40 -12.16
CA ASN A 125 -6.67 7.65 -11.36
C ASN A 125 -8.11 7.92 -10.86
N ARG A 126 -9.08 7.07 -11.18
CA ARG A 126 -10.48 7.22 -10.76
C ARG A 126 -10.83 6.24 -9.65
N ARG A 127 -11.69 6.70 -8.77
CA ARG A 127 -12.11 5.96 -7.58
C ARG A 127 -13.27 5.04 -7.92
N HIS A 128 -13.16 3.80 -7.47
CA HIS A 128 -14.21 2.80 -7.59
C HIS A 128 -14.48 2.14 -6.25
N VAL A 129 -15.71 1.74 -6.02
CA VAL A 129 -16.12 0.99 -4.84
C VAL A 129 -16.86 -0.27 -5.26
N SER A 130 -16.83 -1.28 -4.38
CA SER A 130 -17.49 -2.56 -4.62
C SER A 130 -17.85 -3.24 -3.30
N ALA A 131 -18.97 -3.98 -3.31
CA ALA A 131 -19.35 -4.84 -2.21
C ALA A 131 -18.57 -6.15 -2.17
N ASP A 132 -18.15 -6.66 -3.32
CA ASP A 132 -17.61 -8.01 -3.51
C ASP A 132 -16.19 -8.04 -4.11
N GLY A 133 -15.67 -6.85 -4.52
CA GLY A 133 -14.38 -6.74 -5.21
C GLY A 133 -14.40 -7.24 -6.65
N ILE A 134 -15.58 -7.38 -7.24
CA ILE A 134 -15.84 -7.87 -8.60
C ILE A 134 -16.63 -6.85 -9.40
N ASN A 135 -17.77 -6.46 -8.86
CA ASN A 135 -18.68 -5.51 -9.47
C ASN A 135 -18.36 -4.11 -8.96
N TRP A 136 -17.77 -3.28 -9.81
CA TRP A 136 -17.26 -1.98 -9.43
C TRP A 136 -18.16 -0.84 -9.90
N THR A 137 -18.33 0.14 -9.02
CA THR A 137 -19.04 1.39 -9.32
C THR A 137 -18.05 2.54 -9.21
N GLN A 138 -17.91 3.33 -10.26
CA GLN A 138 -17.08 4.52 -10.25
C GLN A 138 -17.73 5.61 -9.39
N LEU A 139 -16.96 6.20 -8.49
CA LEU A 139 -17.39 7.38 -7.73
C LEU A 139 -17.26 8.64 -8.57
N PRO A 140 -18.16 9.62 -8.36
CA PRO A 140 -18.06 10.94 -8.96
C PRO A 140 -16.87 11.73 -8.39
N GLY A 141 -16.56 12.85 -9.04
CA GLY A 141 -15.52 13.80 -8.64
C GLY A 141 -14.23 13.65 -9.41
N ASP A 142 -13.30 14.56 -9.12
CA ASP A 142 -12.03 14.68 -9.83
C ASP A 142 -11.10 13.50 -9.53
N PRO A 143 -10.30 13.05 -10.49
CA PRO A 143 -9.32 12.01 -10.28
C PRO A 143 -8.21 12.49 -9.34
N VAL A 144 -7.55 11.56 -8.65
CA VAL A 144 -6.26 11.81 -7.99
C VAL A 144 -5.19 11.50 -9.02
N GLU A 145 -4.70 12.55 -9.68
CA GLU A 145 -3.86 12.41 -10.86
C GLU A 145 -2.45 11.88 -10.52
N SER A 146 -2.06 10.84 -11.21
CA SER A 146 -0.69 10.35 -11.27
C SER A 146 -0.23 10.28 -12.71
N GLN A 147 0.98 10.77 -13.00
CA GLN A 147 1.56 10.74 -14.36
C GLN A 147 1.96 9.33 -14.79
N ASP A 148 2.06 8.40 -13.86
CA ASP A 148 2.42 7.02 -14.13
C ASP A 148 1.88 6.13 -12.98
N GLU A 149 2.76 5.40 -12.29
CA GLU A 149 2.36 4.49 -11.22
C GLU A 149 1.77 5.22 -10.02
N HIS A 150 0.81 4.56 -9.41
CA HIS A 150 0.05 5.01 -8.28
C HIS A 150 0.14 3.93 -7.21
N ASN A 151 0.30 4.28 -5.94
CA ASN A 151 0.19 3.34 -4.84
C ASN A 151 -0.93 3.76 -3.91
N PHE A 152 -1.71 2.78 -3.49
CA PHE A 152 -2.88 3.00 -2.66
C PHE A 152 -2.88 2.05 -1.46
N SER A 153 -3.07 2.61 -0.28
CA SER A 153 -3.14 1.86 0.97
C SER A 153 -4.20 2.45 1.91
N PHE A 154 -4.53 1.69 2.95
CA PHE A 154 -5.48 2.09 3.96
C PHE A 154 -4.90 1.83 5.35
N ASP A 155 -4.69 2.88 6.12
CA ASP A 155 -4.38 2.78 7.54
C ASP A 155 -5.67 2.52 8.32
N ARG A 156 -5.82 1.28 8.78
CA ARG A 156 -7.02 0.86 9.52
C ARG A 156 -7.12 1.45 10.92
N ARG A 157 -5.99 1.79 11.54
CA ARG A 157 -5.95 2.37 12.87
C ARG A 157 -6.48 3.79 12.85
N ASP A 158 -5.92 4.61 11.97
CA ASP A 158 -6.27 6.02 11.87
C ASP A 158 -7.42 6.26 10.87
N ARG A 159 -7.92 5.17 10.23
CA ARG A 159 -8.97 5.20 9.23
C ARG A 159 -8.69 6.16 8.08
N LEU A 160 -7.44 6.14 7.64
CA LEU A 160 -6.92 7.07 6.64
C LEU A 160 -6.56 6.33 5.34
N PHE A 161 -7.15 6.74 4.24
CA PHE A 161 -6.74 6.31 2.91
C PHE A 161 -5.54 7.13 2.47
N ILE A 162 -4.52 6.46 1.97
CA ILE A 162 -3.23 7.03 1.61
C ILE A 162 -2.95 6.71 0.15
N SER A 163 -2.67 7.73 -0.64
CA SER A 163 -2.29 7.61 -2.03
C SER A 163 -0.96 8.30 -2.27
N THR A 164 0.01 7.57 -2.79
CA THR A 164 1.23 8.18 -3.31
C THR A 164 1.18 8.21 -4.82
N VAL A 165 1.34 9.38 -5.39
CA VAL A 165 1.27 9.63 -6.82
C VAL A 165 2.60 10.12 -7.36
N LYS A 166 2.89 9.79 -8.59
CA LYS A 166 4.08 10.22 -9.29
C LYS A 166 3.77 11.46 -10.13
N GLN A 167 4.49 12.54 -9.85
CA GLN A 167 4.40 13.79 -10.60
C GLN A 167 5.80 14.38 -10.80
N SER A 168 5.90 15.39 -11.65
CA SER A 168 7.12 16.14 -11.84
C SER A 168 7.34 17.10 -10.68
N GLY A 169 8.49 17.02 -10.04
CA GLY A 169 8.94 17.94 -8.99
C GLY A 169 10.09 18.83 -9.48
N PRO A 170 10.75 19.54 -8.55
CA PRO A 170 11.81 20.51 -8.89
C PRO A 170 12.97 19.90 -9.67
N HIS A 171 13.33 18.67 -9.39
CA HIS A 171 14.47 17.97 -10.01
C HIS A 171 14.03 16.72 -10.80
N GLY A 172 12.83 16.73 -11.36
CA GLY A 172 12.31 15.65 -12.19
C GLY A 172 11.28 14.79 -11.45
N ARG A 173 11.36 13.47 -11.67
CA ARG A 173 10.38 12.53 -11.14
C ARG A 173 10.34 12.54 -9.60
N SER A 174 9.19 12.76 -9.03
CA SER A 174 8.99 12.95 -7.59
C SER A 174 7.75 12.22 -7.10
N VAL A 175 7.68 11.98 -5.79
CA VAL A 175 6.54 11.34 -5.13
C VAL A 175 5.78 12.39 -4.33
N PHE A 176 4.47 12.38 -4.51
CA PHE A 176 3.54 13.25 -3.80
C PHE A 176 2.58 12.40 -2.99
N LEU A 177 2.08 12.94 -1.90
CA LEU A 177 1.13 12.31 -0.97
C LEU A 177 -0.21 13.01 -1.05
N SER A 178 -1.27 12.22 -1.17
CA SER A 178 -2.66 12.64 -0.99
C SER A 178 -3.34 11.69 -0.02
N THR A 179 -4.21 12.22 0.83
CA THR A 179 -4.92 11.44 1.84
C THR A 179 -6.41 11.71 1.80
N SER A 180 -7.19 10.77 2.36
CA SER A 180 -8.64 10.88 2.46
C SER A 180 -9.15 10.10 3.67
N GLU A 181 -10.12 10.66 4.40
CA GLU A 181 -10.81 9.98 5.50
C GLU A 181 -12.03 9.18 5.03
N ASP A 182 -12.58 9.52 3.86
CA ASP A 182 -13.86 8.97 3.36
C ASP A 182 -13.76 8.30 1.98
N PHE A 183 -12.56 8.26 1.40
CA PHE A 183 -12.29 7.79 0.04
C PHE A 183 -12.96 8.63 -1.07
N ALA A 184 -13.81 9.56 -0.73
CA ALA A 184 -14.49 10.44 -1.70
C ALA A 184 -13.77 11.76 -1.91
N ASN A 185 -13.29 12.36 -0.82
CA ASN A 185 -12.62 13.65 -0.82
C ASN A 185 -11.14 13.48 -0.50
N TRP A 186 -10.27 13.95 -1.38
CA TRP A 186 -8.83 13.80 -1.26
C TRP A 186 -8.14 15.14 -1.12
N THR A 187 -7.09 15.17 -0.32
CA THR A 187 -6.22 16.37 -0.22
C THR A 187 -5.51 16.62 -1.55
N THR A 188 -5.15 17.87 -1.81
CA THR A 188 -4.23 18.18 -2.92
C THR A 188 -2.90 17.43 -2.69
N PRO A 189 -2.35 16.74 -3.69
CA PRO A 189 -1.09 16.04 -3.53
C PRO A 189 0.05 17.00 -3.12
N GLU A 190 0.76 16.65 -2.05
CA GLU A 190 1.92 17.40 -1.55
C GLU A 190 3.21 16.63 -1.80
N LEU A 191 4.28 17.34 -2.18
CA LEU A 191 5.59 16.75 -2.42
C LEU A 191 6.17 16.19 -1.12
N ILE A 192 6.48 14.88 -1.11
CA ILE A 192 7.08 14.20 0.04
C ILE A 192 8.48 13.64 -0.25
N PHE A 193 8.79 13.40 -1.50
CA PHE A 193 10.10 12.88 -1.90
C PHE A 193 10.47 13.34 -3.31
N SER A 194 11.67 13.88 -3.44
CA SER A 194 12.30 14.21 -4.74
C SER A 194 13.80 14.00 -4.65
N THR A 195 14.44 13.86 -5.80
CA THR A 195 15.88 14.02 -5.90
C THR A 195 16.29 15.46 -5.53
N ASP A 196 17.54 15.63 -5.15
CA ASP A 196 18.16 16.93 -4.88
C ASP A 196 19.24 17.28 -5.91
N GLU A 197 19.93 18.41 -5.71
CA GLU A 197 20.99 18.87 -6.60
C GLU A 197 22.15 17.86 -6.67
N LYS A 198 22.44 17.19 -5.55
CA LYS A 198 23.52 16.20 -5.49
C LYS A 198 23.20 14.95 -6.30
N ASP A 199 21.94 14.53 -6.30
CA ASP A 199 21.49 13.42 -7.14
C ASP A 199 21.60 13.78 -8.63
N GLN A 200 21.35 15.05 -8.99
CA GLN A 200 21.50 15.54 -10.37
C GLN A 200 22.95 15.55 -10.85
N GLU A 201 23.92 15.72 -9.94
CA GLU A 201 25.36 15.65 -10.28
C GLU A 201 25.83 14.21 -10.52
N LEU A 202 25.11 13.22 -9.98
CA LEU A 202 25.48 11.80 -10.06
C LEU A 202 24.83 11.07 -11.25
N GLY A 203 23.82 11.60 -11.86
CA GLY A 203 22.98 11.00 -12.92
C GLY A 203 23.15 11.64 -14.25
#